data_fcce6831e651ee35ba16003f9dfa2060
#
_entry.id   fcce6831e651ee35ba16003f9dfa2060
#
_cell.length_a   1.000
_cell.length_b   1.000
_cell.length_c   1.000
_cell.angle_alpha   90.00
_cell.angle_beta   90.00
_cell.angle_gamma   90.00
#
_symmetry.space_group_name_H-M   'P 1'
#
loop_
_entity.id
_entity.type
_entity.pdbx_description
1 polymer ?
#
loop_
_entity_poly.entity_id
_entity_poly.type
_entity_poly.pdbx_seq_one_letter_code
_entity_poly.pdbx_strand_id
1 'polypeptide(L)'
;MSVTKEQVVDALKQVIFFKKRDNIVNLNMVKDININGKEIKVTIVFEKLDDPAVGIVYKSAVSSIKNVLGQDLIIDVQPVTDDEHRPLSGVKHVIAVISGKGGVGKSTVAANLAIALSKTGNKVGILDADVLGPSVPIMFGVEDGRPGIIEKNGKTLLVPLENYGIKILSIGFFVKPEQALMWRGSMANNAFNQLMKDADWGELDFLVIDMPPGTGDIQLTLAQNYNIRGAVLVSTPQKVAVADVRRAAMMYRQEKLTIPLLGLIENMSYFTPEDMPEKKYFIFGQGASDKLANELNIKVLGRLPIVEKVTETGDGGMPITLVDSSPVSEEFMNIAKKLKSTIEQMG
;
A
#
# COMPACT_ATOMS: atom_id res chain seq x y z
N MET A 1 50.52 10.28 -0.04
CA MET A 1 49.66 9.96 -1.21
C MET A 1 48.24 10.33 -0.82
N SER A 2 47.50 10.98 -1.70
CA SER A 2 46.10 11.27 -1.46
C SER A 2 45.24 9.99 -1.68
N VAL A 3 44.38 9.66 -0.72
CA VAL A 3 43.46 8.54 -0.85
C VAL A 3 42.47 8.83 -1.99
N THR A 4 42.15 7.82 -2.82
CA THR A 4 41.18 7.95 -3.92
C THR A 4 39.87 7.23 -3.57
N LYS A 5 38.76 7.61 -4.23
CA LYS A 5 37.45 6.92 -4.06
C LYS A 5 37.56 5.44 -4.42
N GLU A 6 38.29 5.07 -5.46
CA GLU A 6 38.49 3.69 -5.90
C GLU A 6 39.17 2.85 -4.81
N GLN A 7 40.19 3.38 -4.15
CA GLN A 7 40.85 2.69 -3.04
C GLN A 7 39.92 2.46 -1.85
N VAL A 8 39.02 3.43 -1.55
CA VAL A 8 38.02 3.26 -0.50
C VAL A 8 36.99 2.20 -0.90
N VAL A 9 36.53 2.20 -2.15
CA VAL A 9 35.62 1.15 -2.68
C VAL A 9 36.28 -0.22 -2.59
N ASP A 10 37.54 -0.37 -2.94
CA ASP A 10 38.25 -1.65 -2.86
C ASP A 10 38.39 -2.14 -1.41
N ALA A 11 38.64 -1.24 -0.46
CA ALA A 11 38.61 -1.59 0.94
C ALA A 11 37.22 -2.06 1.40
N LEU A 12 36.16 -1.40 0.92
CA LEU A 12 34.77 -1.75 1.27
C LEU A 12 34.27 -3.07 0.64
N LYS A 13 34.89 -3.58 -0.43
CA LYS A 13 34.63 -4.93 -0.96
C LYS A 13 34.93 -6.06 0.04
N GLN A 14 35.72 -5.79 1.08
CA GLN A 14 36.00 -6.75 2.15
C GLN A 14 34.88 -6.83 3.18
N VAL A 15 33.93 -5.90 3.16
CA VAL A 15 32.84 -5.82 4.13
C VAL A 15 31.66 -6.65 3.65
N ILE A 16 31.45 -7.81 4.28
CA ILE A 16 30.38 -8.73 3.92
C ILE A 16 29.10 -8.39 4.69
N PHE A 17 28.00 -8.22 3.96
CA PHE A 17 26.67 -8.15 4.53
C PHE A 17 26.09 -9.56 4.64
N PHE A 18 26.23 -10.18 5.81
CA PHE A 18 25.98 -11.61 6.02
C PHE A 18 24.53 -12.03 5.71
N LYS A 19 23.54 -11.14 5.80
CA LYS A 19 22.15 -11.46 5.45
C LYS A 19 21.97 -11.78 3.97
N LYS A 20 22.75 -11.14 3.09
CA LYS A 20 22.70 -11.36 1.62
C LYS A 20 23.94 -12.13 1.10
N ARG A 21 24.85 -12.54 2.00
CA ARG A 21 26.07 -13.33 1.72
C ARG A 21 26.97 -12.75 0.61
N ASP A 22 26.97 -11.41 0.49
CA ASP A 22 27.80 -10.69 -0.48
C ASP A 22 28.34 -9.40 0.16
N ASN A 23 29.32 -8.75 -0.47
CA ASN A 23 29.89 -7.53 0.05
C ASN A 23 28.99 -6.32 -0.23
N ILE A 24 29.13 -5.27 0.60
CA ILE A 24 28.29 -4.08 0.56
C ILE A 24 28.41 -3.28 -0.75
N VAL A 25 29.52 -3.44 -1.50
CA VAL A 25 29.74 -2.77 -2.81
C VAL A 25 28.93 -3.49 -3.89
N ASN A 26 29.03 -4.82 -3.99
CA ASN A 26 28.24 -5.62 -4.93
C ASN A 26 26.74 -5.49 -4.69
N LEU A 27 26.35 -5.31 -3.43
CA LEU A 27 24.96 -5.10 -3.02
C LEU A 27 24.47 -3.67 -3.25
N ASN A 28 25.29 -2.80 -3.86
CA ASN A 28 25.00 -1.37 -4.07
C ASN A 28 24.59 -0.63 -2.79
N MET A 29 25.12 -1.03 -1.63
CA MET A 29 24.82 -0.38 -0.36
C MET A 29 25.66 0.90 -0.15
N VAL A 30 26.77 1.10 -0.88
CA VAL A 30 27.61 2.29 -0.78
C VAL A 30 27.03 3.38 -1.68
N LYS A 31 26.40 4.39 -1.09
CA LYS A 31 25.73 5.50 -1.82
C LYS A 31 26.67 6.61 -2.21
N ASP A 32 27.54 7.03 -1.30
CA ASP A 32 28.50 8.13 -1.55
C ASP A 32 29.78 7.95 -0.74
N ILE A 33 30.88 8.45 -1.29
CA ILE A 33 32.18 8.54 -0.66
C ILE A 33 32.71 9.94 -0.85
N ASN A 34 32.90 10.68 0.24
CA ASN A 34 33.50 12.01 0.22
C ASN A 34 34.82 11.98 0.96
N ILE A 35 35.88 12.49 0.33
CA ILE A 35 37.24 12.50 0.85
C ILE A 35 37.73 13.93 0.97
N ASN A 36 38.08 14.34 2.19
CA ASN A 36 38.64 15.65 2.50
C ASN A 36 39.92 15.50 3.32
N GLY A 37 41.05 15.42 2.64
CA GLY A 37 42.34 15.19 3.26
C GLY A 37 42.41 13.83 3.95
N LYS A 38 42.48 13.80 5.27
CA LYS A 38 42.44 12.56 6.09
C LYS A 38 41.05 12.13 6.52
N GLU A 39 40.04 12.94 6.27
CA GLU A 39 38.66 12.63 6.60
C GLU A 39 37.97 11.93 5.43
N ILE A 40 37.42 10.75 5.68
CA ILE A 40 36.68 9.96 4.71
C ILE A 40 35.28 9.73 5.28
N LYS A 41 34.29 10.30 4.58
CA LYS A 41 32.88 10.10 4.88
C LYS A 41 32.29 9.10 3.89
N VAL A 42 31.68 8.02 4.41
CA VAL A 42 31.06 6.98 3.61
C VAL A 42 29.58 6.87 3.99
N THR A 43 28.69 7.03 3.03
CA THR A 43 27.25 6.85 3.22
C THR A 43 26.87 5.45 2.80
N ILE A 44 26.35 4.65 3.75
CA ILE A 44 25.91 3.26 3.52
C ILE A 44 24.41 3.15 3.74
N VAL A 45 23.73 2.59 2.74
CA VAL A 45 22.26 2.45 2.71
C VAL A 45 21.85 1.13 3.35
N PHE A 46 20.86 1.20 4.22
CA PHE A 46 20.21 0.05 4.85
C PHE A 46 18.70 0.09 4.62
N GLU A 47 18.06 -1.06 4.66
CA GLU A 47 16.59 -1.14 4.60
C GLU A 47 15.93 -0.54 5.87
N LYS A 48 16.59 -0.71 7.04
CA LYS A 48 16.15 -0.18 8.35
C LYS A 48 17.37 0.18 9.18
N LEU A 49 17.34 1.30 9.91
CA LEU A 49 18.45 1.73 10.76
C LEU A 49 18.48 1.02 12.12
N ASP A 50 17.37 0.45 12.56
CA ASP A 50 17.27 -0.36 13.78
C ASP A 50 17.73 -1.81 13.59
N ASP A 51 18.18 -2.19 12.38
CA ASP A 51 18.73 -3.51 12.09
C ASP A 51 20.06 -3.71 12.84
N PRO A 52 20.23 -4.79 13.64
CA PRO A 52 21.49 -5.12 14.29
C PRO A 52 22.69 -5.20 13.34
N ALA A 53 22.46 -5.51 12.05
CA ALA A 53 23.51 -5.53 11.04
C ALA A 53 24.14 -4.16 10.77
N VAL A 54 23.44 -3.06 11.04
CA VAL A 54 23.97 -1.68 10.86
C VAL A 54 25.22 -1.49 11.68
N GLY A 55 25.20 -1.84 12.97
CA GLY A 55 26.37 -1.71 13.85
C GLY A 55 27.54 -2.60 13.45
N ILE A 56 27.27 -3.79 12.90
CA ILE A 56 28.31 -4.71 12.42
C ILE A 56 28.97 -4.17 11.16
N VAL A 57 28.17 -3.77 10.16
CA VAL A 57 28.69 -3.20 8.91
C VAL A 57 29.45 -1.90 9.17
N TYR A 58 28.94 -1.03 10.05
CA TYR A 58 29.64 0.18 10.48
C TYR A 58 31.05 -0.12 10.97
N LYS A 59 31.20 -0.99 11.97
CA LYS A 59 32.51 -1.37 12.55
C LYS A 59 33.42 -2.02 11.51
N SER A 60 32.87 -2.90 10.66
CA SER A 60 33.62 -3.58 9.62
C SER A 60 34.12 -2.60 8.55
N ALA A 61 33.31 -1.63 8.14
CA ALA A 61 33.69 -0.62 7.16
C ALA A 61 34.82 0.28 7.68
N VAL A 62 34.70 0.78 8.92
CA VAL A 62 35.75 1.57 9.57
C VAL A 62 37.06 0.77 9.65
N SER A 63 36.99 -0.48 10.12
CA SER A 63 38.18 -1.33 10.26
C SER A 63 38.81 -1.65 8.92
N SER A 64 38.03 -1.97 7.89
CA SER A 64 38.54 -2.32 6.58
C SER A 64 39.25 -1.13 5.92
N ILE A 65 38.65 0.06 5.94
CA ILE A 65 39.28 1.27 5.39
C ILE A 65 40.60 1.58 6.13
N LYS A 66 40.61 1.56 7.45
CA LYS A 66 41.83 1.83 8.26
C LYS A 66 42.92 0.80 8.01
N ASN A 67 42.58 -0.46 7.89
CA ASN A 67 43.56 -1.54 7.66
C ASN A 67 44.21 -1.47 6.28
N VAL A 68 43.45 -1.05 5.28
CA VAL A 68 43.94 -0.98 3.87
C VAL A 68 44.64 0.34 3.57
N LEU A 69 44.10 1.47 4.08
CA LEU A 69 44.52 2.81 3.66
C LEU A 69 45.30 3.60 4.70
N GLY A 70 45.28 3.17 5.99
CA GLY A 70 46.04 3.78 7.05
C GLY A 70 45.26 4.06 8.31
N GLN A 71 45.92 3.86 9.49
CA GLN A 71 45.28 3.98 10.81
C GLN A 71 45.06 5.43 11.26
N ASP A 72 45.70 6.39 10.62
CA ASP A 72 45.64 7.82 10.91
C ASP A 72 44.48 8.53 10.19
N LEU A 73 43.66 7.78 9.44
CA LEU A 73 42.46 8.29 8.78
C LEU A 73 41.30 8.42 9.76
N ILE A 74 40.54 9.50 9.60
CA ILE A 74 39.30 9.76 10.31
C ILE A 74 38.16 9.26 9.43
N ILE A 75 37.50 8.19 9.84
CA ILE A 75 36.43 7.55 9.06
C ILE A 75 35.09 7.85 9.72
N ASP A 76 34.21 8.53 8.98
CA ASP A 76 32.81 8.77 9.32
C ASP A 76 31.92 7.91 8.42
N VAL A 77 31.34 6.84 8.95
CA VAL A 77 30.37 6.00 8.25
C VAL A 77 28.99 6.44 8.65
N GLN A 78 28.20 6.92 7.67
CA GLN A 78 26.84 7.36 7.88
C GLN A 78 25.86 6.29 7.39
N PRO A 79 25.22 5.54 8.30
CA PRO A 79 24.14 4.67 7.93
C PRO A 79 22.90 5.55 7.60
N VAL A 80 22.36 5.36 6.42
CA VAL A 80 21.14 6.03 5.96
C VAL A 80 20.13 5.00 5.48
N THR A 81 18.87 5.34 5.51
CA THR A 81 17.87 4.61 4.76
C THR A 81 17.79 5.20 3.36
N ASP A 82 17.64 4.34 2.37
CA ASP A 82 17.47 4.80 0.99
C ASP A 82 16.02 5.25 0.79
N ASP A 83 15.74 6.51 1.17
CA ASP A 83 14.39 7.06 1.05
C ASP A 83 13.97 7.20 -0.42
N GLU A 84 14.91 7.38 -1.35
CA GLU A 84 14.63 7.43 -2.79
C GLU A 84 14.32 6.04 -3.39
N HIS A 85 14.76 4.95 -2.74
CA HIS A 85 14.56 3.58 -3.19
C HIS A 85 13.65 2.77 -2.27
N ARG A 86 13.05 3.40 -1.25
CA ARG A 86 12.00 2.75 -0.46
C ARG A 86 10.80 2.47 -1.36
N PRO A 87 10.24 1.26 -1.28
CA PRO A 87 8.95 1.03 -1.90
C PRO A 87 7.97 2.12 -1.48
N LEU A 88 7.31 2.74 -2.45
CA LEU A 88 6.31 3.79 -2.22
C LEU A 88 6.87 5.11 -1.63
N SER A 89 8.16 5.44 -1.83
CA SER A 89 8.77 6.68 -1.32
C SER A 89 8.06 7.96 -1.81
N GLY A 90 7.48 7.93 -3.02
CA GLY A 90 6.67 9.02 -3.58
C GLY A 90 5.20 9.02 -3.13
N VAL A 91 4.77 8.09 -2.26
CA VAL A 91 3.38 7.96 -1.81
C VAL A 91 3.25 8.49 -0.38
N LYS A 92 2.46 9.54 -0.18
CA LYS A 92 2.27 10.16 1.15
C LYS A 92 1.46 9.28 2.09
N HIS A 93 0.34 8.73 1.60
CA HIS A 93 -0.59 7.94 2.41
C HIS A 93 -0.97 6.64 1.72
N VAL A 94 -0.59 5.51 2.28
CA VAL A 94 -1.05 4.19 1.85
C VAL A 94 -2.21 3.76 2.73
N ILE A 95 -3.36 3.47 2.10
CA ILE A 95 -4.60 3.11 2.78
C ILE A 95 -5.04 1.73 2.33
N ALA A 96 -5.18 0.79 3.26
CA ALA A 96 -5.74 -0.52 2.98
C ALA A 96 -7.27 -0.51 3.10
N VAL A 97 -7.99 -1.03 2.10
CA VAL A 97 -9.42 -1.30 2.18
C VAL A 97 -9.60 -2.79 2.45
N ILE A 98 -10.17 -3.12 3.59
CA ILE A 98 -10.24 -4.49 4.10
C ILE A 98 -11.66 -4.92 4.42
N SER A 99 -11.93 -6.21 4.28
CA SER A 99 -13.18 -6.82 4.69
C SER A 99 -12.95 -8.17 5.35
N GLY A 100 -13.90 -8.61 6.16
CA GLY A 100 -13.82 -9.92 6.82
C GLY A 100 -14.20 -11.09 5.92
N LYS A 101 -15.01 -10.85 4.86
CA LYS A 101 -15.47 -11.88 3.90
C LYS A 101 -15.64 -11.27 2.51
N GLY A 102 -15.72 -12.12 1.48
CA GLY A 102 -16.10 -11.74 0.13
C GLY A 102 -17.57 -11.31 0.00
N GLY A 103 -17.90 -10.59 -1.07
CA GLY A 103 -19.27 -10.20 -1.40
C GLY A 103 -19.85 -8.99 -0.64
N VAL A 104 -19.05 -8.31 0.20
CA VAL A 104 -19.51 -7.08 0.89
C VAL A 104 -19.34 -5.81 0.06
N GLY A 105 -18.82 -5.90 -1.17
CA GLY A 105 -18.56 -4.77 -2.05
C GLY A 105 -17.28 -3.99 -1.73
N LYS A 106 -16.28 -4.65 -1.14
CA LYS A 106 -14.98 -4.07 -0.79
C LYS A 106 -14.32 -3.35 -1.97
N SER A 107 -14.20 -4.02 -3.12
CA SER A 107 -13.56 -3.48 -4.33
C SER A 107 -14.35 -2.32 -4.92
N THR A 108 -15.69 -2.39 -4.91
CA THR A 108 -16.56 -1.27 -5.29
C THR A 108 -16.29 -0.05 -4.40
N VAL A 109 -16.16 -0.28 -3.09
CA VAL A 109 -15.83 0.81 -2.15
C VAL A 109 -14.43 1.34 -2.40
N ALA A 110 -13.44 0.48 -2.63
CA ALA A 110 -12.06 0.90 -2.90
C ALA A 110 -11.95 1.74 -4.17
N ALA A 111 -12.57 1.30 -5.28
CA ALA A 111 -12.59 2.02 -6.56
C ALA A 111 -13.25 3.40 -6.43
N ASN A 112 -14.43 3.47 -5.83
CA ASN A 112 -15.16 4.72 -5.68
C ASN A 112 -14.50 5.66 -4.65
N LEU A 113 -13.86 5.13 -3.61
CA LEU A 113 -13.08 5.92 -2.65
C LEU A 113 -11.85 6.56 -3.34
N ALA A 114 -11.17 5.82 -4.22
CA ALA A 114 -10.05 6.34 -4.99
C ALA A 114 -10.49 7.53 -5.89
N ILE A 115 -11.61 7.39 -6.60
CA ILE A 115 -12.20 8.49 -7.39
C ILE A 115 -12.59 9.67 -6.49
N ALA A 116 -13.24 9.42 -5.34
CA ALA A 116 -13.66 10.48 -4.43
C ALA A 116 -12.45 11.26 -3.88
N LEU A 117 -11.37 10.57 -3.51
CA LEU A 117 -10.12 11.20 -3.10
C LEU A 117 -9.51 12.05 -4.22
N SER A 118 -9.51 11.56 -5.46
CA SER A 118 -9.02 12.31 -6.63
C SER A 118 -9.86 13.57 -6.89
N LYS A 119 -11.19 13.46 -6.84
CA LYS A 119 -12.09 14.62 -6.97
C LYS A 119 -11.88 15.70 -5.89
N THR A 120 -11.20 15.39 -4.79
CA THR A 120 -10.79 16.39 -3.79
C THR A 120 -9.41 17.00 -4.06
N GLY A 121 -8.89 16.85 -5.29
CA GLY A 121 -7.65 17.49 -5.75
C GLY A 121 -6.37 16.71 -5.41
N ASN A 122 -6.46 15.43 -5.04
CA ASN A 122 -5.30 14.61 -4.71
C ASN A 122 -4.86 13.77 -5.92
N LYS A 123 -3.57 13.45 -6.00
CA LYS A 123 -3.03 12.43 -6.89
C LYS A 123 -3.24 11.06 -6.26
N VAL A 124 -3.94 10.17 -6.94
CA VAL A 124 -4.37 8.89 -6.36
C VAL A 124 -3.97 7.72 -7.25
N GLY A 125 -3.53 6.64 -6.61
CA GLY A 125 -3.37 5.33 -7.22
C GLY A 125 -4.26 4.30 -6.52
N ILE A 126 -4.58 3.22 -7.24
CA ILE A 126 -5.24 2.04 -6.69
C ILE A 126 -4.47 0.79 -7.06
N LEU A 127 -4.23 -0.07 -6.07
CA LEU A 127 -3.65 -1.40 -6.24
C LEU A 127 -4.70 -2.44 -5.86
N ASP A 128 -5.07 -3.28 -6.81
CA ASP A 128 -5.90 -4.45 -6.58
C ASP A 128 -5.01 -5.65 -6.25
N ALA A 129 -5.09 -6.09 -5.00
CA ALA A 129 -4.32 -7.22 -4.46
C ALA A 129 -5.17 -8.50 -4.34
N ASP A 130 -6.41 -8.51 -4.82
CA ASP A 130 -7.30 -9.68 -4.76
C ASP A 130 -7.04 -10.63 -5.95
N VAL A 131 -6.24 -11.67 -5.71
CA VAL A 131 -5.86 -12.65 -6.73
C VAL A 131 -7.05 -13.48 -7.22
N LEU A 132 -8.00 -13.78 -6.32
CA LEU A 132 -9.12 -14.69 -6.62
C LEU A 132 -10.28 -14.01 -7.32
N GLY A 133 -10.37 -12.69 -7.21
CA GLY A 133 -11.43 -11.92 -7.82
C GLY A 133 -10.99 -10.50 -8.16
N PRO A 134 -9.96 -10.34 -9.02
CA PRO A 134 -9.47 -9.02 -9.39
C PRO A 134 -10.56 -8.29 -10.18
N SER A 135 -11.15 -7.28 -9.56
CA SER A 135 -12.32 -6.57 -10.12
C SER A 135 -12.04 -5.10 -10.45
N VAL A 136 -10.98 -4.52 -9.92
CA VAL A 136 -10.62 -3.12 -10.19
C VAL A 136 -10.39 -2.85 -11.67
N PRO A 137 -9.72 -3.71 -12.47
CA PRO A 137 -9.58 -3.48 -13.91
C PRO A 137 -10.90 -3.32 -14.64
N ILE A 138 -11.89 -4.16 -14.32
CA ILE A 138 -13.24 -4.07 -14.91
C ILE A 138 -13.91 -2.74 -14.52
N MET A 139 -13.90 -2.43 -13.22
CA MET A 139 -14.53 -1.20 -12.69
C MET A 139 -13.94 0.09 -13.26
N PHE A 140 -12.72 0.04 -13.77
CA PHE A 140 -12.07 1.17 -14.42
C PHE A 140 -12.00 1.06 -15.95
N GLY A 141 -12.61 0.04 -16.56
CA GLY A 141 -12.62 -0.17 -18.02
C GLY A 141 -11.21 -0.37 -18.60
N VAL A 142 -10.35 -1.07 -17.89
CA VAL A 142 -8.95 -1.32 -18.29
C VAL A 142 -8.57 -2.81 -18.22
N GLU A 143 -9.56 -3.71 -18.26
CA GLU A 143 -9.35 -5.17 -18.16
C GLU A 143 -8.46 -5.74 -19.26
N ASP A 144 -8.53 -5.19 -20.47
CA ASP A 144 -7.69 -5.57 -21.61
C ASP A 144 -6.32 -4.88 -21.60
N GLY A 145 -6.12 -3.94 -20.69
CA GLY A 145 -4.87 -3.20 -20.55
C GLY A 145 -3.71 -4.07 -20.07
N ARG A 146 -2.49 -3.61 -20.37
CA ARG A 146 -1.28 -4.22 -19.83
C ARG A 146 -0.36 -3.12 -19.31
N PRO A 147 0.11 -3.23 -18.05
CA PRO A 147 1.10 -2.29 -17.51
C PRO A 147 2.35 -2.24 -18.38
N GLY A 148 2.84 -1.03 -18.60
CA GLY A 148 4.10 -0.82 -19.31
C GLY A 148 5.30 -1.26 -18.47
N ILE A 149 6.47 -1.30 -19.10
CA ILE A 149 7.75 -1.60 -18.44
C ILE A 149 8.73 -0.51 -18.83
N ILE A 150 9.44 0.04 -17.84
CA ILE A 150 10.51 1.02 -18.05
C ILE A 150 11.77 0.60 -17.28
N GLU A 151 12.91 1.02 -17.80
CA GLU A 151 14.18 0.96 -17.08
C GLU A 151 14.48 2.32 -16.44
N LYS A 152 14.61 2.34 -15.11
CA LYS A 152 14.90 3.55 -14.33
C LYS A 152 15.92 3.25 -13.25
N ASN A 153 17.04 3.95 -13.25
CA ASN A 153 18.13 3.76 -12.29
C ASN A 153 18.65 2.30 -12.22
N GLY A 154 18.70 1.61 -13.37
CA GLY A 154 19.15 0.21 -13.45
C GLY A 154 18.15 -0.81 -12.90
N LYS A 155 16.90 -0.42 -12.67
CA LYS A 155 15.80 -1.30 -12.25
C LYS A 155 14.71 -1.31 -13.31
N THR A 156 14.16 -2.47 -13.53
CA THR A 156 12.95 -2.66 -14.34
C THR A 156 11.73 -2.33 -13.49
N LEU A 157 10.95 -1.33 -13.88
CA LEU A 157 9.74 -0.91 -13.16
C LEU A 157 8.50 -1.10 -14.00
N LEU A 158 7.39 -1.42 -13.33
CA LEU A 158 6.06 -1.51 -13.91
C LEU A 158 5.42 -0.11 -13.94
N VAL A 159 4.94 0.30 -15.11
CA VAL A 159 4.19 1.55 -15.27
C VAL A 159 2.70 1.26 -15.10
N PRO A 160 2.05 1.81 -14.04
CA PRO A 160 0.61 1.65 -13.86
C PRO A 160 -0.17 2.12 -15.09
N LEU A 161 -1.30 1.47 -15.37
CA LEU A 161 -2.30 2.02 -16.28
C LEU A 161 -2.92 3.27 -15.66
N GLU A 162 -3.49 4.13 -16.49
CA GLU A 162 -4.18 5.33 -16.02
C GLU A 162 -5.55 5.46 -16.69
N ASN A 163 -6.59 5.62 -15.87
CA ASN A 163 -7.91 6.01 -16.31
C ASN A 163 -8.56 6.90 -15.26
N TYR A 164 -9.36 7.87 -15.70
CA TYR A 164 -10.02 8.87 -14.85
C TYR A 164 -9.07 9.62 -13.90
N GLY A 165 -7.79 9.78 -14.30
CA GLY A 165 -6.75 10.41 -13.45
C GLY A 165 -6.30 9.55 -12.27
N ILE A 166 -6.60 8.24 -12.27
CA ILE A 166 -6.16 7.27 -11.29
C ILE A 166 -5.10 6.36 -11.90
N LYS A 167 -3.99 6.17 -11.21
CA LYS A 167 -3.00 5.14 -11.54
C LYS A 167 -3.46 3.78 -11.03
N ILE A 168 -3.46 2.76 -11.89
CA ILE A 168 -4.11 1.48 -11.64
C ILE A 168 -3.11 0.35 -11.86
N LEU A 169 -2.92 -0.48 -10.82
CA LEU A 169 -2.32 -1.80 -10.95
C LEU A 169 -3.23 -2.85 -10.33
N SER A 170 -3.21 -4.03 -10.91
CA SER A 170 -3.92 -5.20 -10.38
C SER A 170 -3.08 -6.45 -10.60
N ILE A 171 -3.12 -7.36 -9.64
CA ILE A 171 -2.61 -8.72 -9.83
C ILE A 171 -3.27 -9.38 -11.05
N GLY A 172 -4.53 -9.04 -11.33
CA GLY A 172 -5.28 -9.54 -12.49
C GLY A 172 -4.65 -9.26 -13.85
N PHE A 173 -3.78 -8.26 -13.98
CA PHE A 173 -3.07 -8.02 -15.24
C PHE A 173 -2.00 -9.08 -15.55
N PHE A 174 -1.56 -9.84 -14.55
CA PHE A 174 -0.44 -10.77 -14.66
C PHE A 174 -0.86 -12.24 -14.54
N VAL A 175 -2.09 -12.49 -14.11
CA VAL A 175 -2.60 -13.83 -13.82
C VAL A 175 -3.86 -14.08 -14.64
N LYS A 176 -3.84 -15.14 -15.45
CA LYS A 176 -5.06 -15.59 -16.14
C LYS A 176 -6.04 -16.22 -15.14
N PRO A 177 -7.36 -16.07 -15.32
CA PRO A 177 -8.36 -16.61 -14.39
C PRO A 177 -8.16 -18.09 -14.06
N GLU A 178 -7.80 -18.91 -15.07
CA GLU A 178 -7.57 -20.35 -14.90
C GLU A 178 -6.33 -20.65 -14.05
N GLN A 179 -5.34 -19.77 -14.07
CA GLN A 179 -4.11 -19.88 -13.29
C GLN A 179 -4.28 -19.39 -11.85
N ALA A 180 -5.17 -18.42 -11.62
CA ALA A 180 -5.43 -17.85 -10.31
C ALA A 180 -5.82 -18.94 -9.28
N LEU A 181 -6.59 -19.95 -9.70
CA LEU A 181 -6.99 -21.07 -8.86
C LEU A 181 -5.81 -21.96 -8.38
N MET A 182 -4.68 -21.92 -9.09
CA MET A 182 -3.47 -22.67 -8.73
C MET A 182 -2.49 -21.86 -7.88
N TRP A 183 -2.74 -20.57 -7.72
CA TRP A 183 -1.87 -19.70 -6.94
C TRP A 183 -1.99 -20.02 -5.46
N ARG A 184 -0.88 -20.43 -4.87
CA ARG A 184 -0.77 -20.63 -3.43
C ARG A 184 -0.36 -19.32 -2.76
N GLY A 185 -0.60 -19.19 -1.46
CA GLY A 185 -0.33 -17.97 -0.68
C GLY A 185 1.03 -17.34 -0.94
N SER A 186 2.09 -18.14 -1.07
CA SER A 186 3.45 -17.64 -1.38
C SER A 186 3.57 -16.98 -2.76
N MET A 187 2.89 -17.49 -3.79
CA MET A 187 2.93 -16.92 -5.14
C MET A 187 2.17 -15.58 -5.17
N ALA A 188 0.98 -15.55 -4.58
CA ALA A 188 0.18 -14.33 -4.45
C ALA A 188 0.94 -13.26 -3.67
N ASN A 189 1.61 -13.66 -2.59
CA ASN A 189 2.40 -12.76 -1.76
C ASN A 189 3.63 -12.19 -2.49
N ASN A 190 4.31 -13.02 -3.30
CA ASN A 190 5.43 -12.56 -4.13
C ASN A 190 4.98 -11.56 -5.19
N ALA A 191 3.88 -11.83 -5.89
CA ALA A 191 3.31 -10.89 -6.86
C ALA A 191 2.88 -9.58 -6.20
N PHE A 192 2.19 -9.64 -5.05
CA PHE A 192 1.85 -8.46 -4.28
C PHE A 192 3.09 -7.63 -3.93
N ASN A 193 4.14 -8.27 -3.40
CA ASN A 193 5.39 -7.59 -3.08
C ASN A 193 6.04 -6.96 -4.32
N GLN A 194 5.98 -7.62 -5.47
CA GLN A 194 6.50 -7.08 -6.72
C GLN A 194 5.71 -5.83 -7.15
N LEU A 195 4.38 -5.86 -7.13
CA LEU A 195 3.55 -4.70 -7.45
C LEU A 195 3.76 -3.52 -6.49
N MET A 196 4.04 -3.81 -5.22
CA MET A 196 4.33 -2.77 -4.23
C MET A 196 5.72 -2.16 -4.40
N LYS A 197 6.74 -2.96 -4.80
CA LYS A 197 8.15 -2.54 -4.84
C LYS A 197 8.59 -2.02 -6.21
N ASP A 198 8.11 -2.68 -7.27
CA ASP A 198 8.63 -2.48 -8.62
C ASP A 198 7.67 -1.67 -9.51
N ALA A 199 6.67 -1.01 -8.92
CA ALA A 199 5.79 -0.09 -9.64
C ALA A 199 6.31 1.35 -9.58
N ASP A 200 6.32 2.04 -10.73
CA ASP A 200 6.59 3.48 -10.82
C ASP A 200 5.33 4.29 -10.51
N TRP A 201 4.95 4.30 -9.23
CA TRP A 201 3.81 5.08 -8.77
C TRP A 201 4.03 6.59 -8.94
N GLY A 202 5.32 7.05 -8.94
CA GLY A 202 5.65 8.47 -8.90
C GLY A 202 5.14 9.15 -7.63
N GLU A 203 4.84 10.44 -7.75
CA GLU A 203 4.30 11.22 -6.61
C GLU A 203 2.78 11.03 -6.50
N LEU A 204 2.34 10.41 -5.40
CA LEU A 204 0.93 10.24 -5.04
C LEU A 204 0.64 10.81 -3.65
N ASP A 205 -0.53 11.42 -3.50
CA ASP A 205 -1.05 11.78 -2.18
C ASP A 205 -1.64 10.54 -1.48
N PHE A 206 -2.33 9.67 -2.26
CA PHE A 206 -2.93 8.45 -1.75
C PHE A 206 -2.68 7.25 -2.66
N LEU A 207 -2.36 6.11 -2.06
CA LEU A 207 -2.44 4.80 -2.69
C LEU A 207 -3.49 3.98 -1.93
N VAL A 208 -4.60 3.67 -2.60
CA VAL A 208 -5.65 2.81 -2.07
C VAL A 208 -5.34 1.37 -2.45
N ILE A 209 -5.25 0.48 -1.47
CA ILE A 209 -5.00 -0.95 -1.71
C ILE A 209 -6.29 -1.72 -1.46
N ASP A 210 -6.85 -2.30 -2.50
CA ASP A 210 -7.97 -3.24 -2.41
C ASP A 210 -7.43 -4.61 -2.01
N MET A 211 -7.63 -4.97 -0.74
CA MET A 211 -7.05 -6.18 -0.13
C MET A 211 -7.90 -7.42 -0.43
N PRO A 212 -7.31 -8.63 -0.51
CA PRO A 212 -8.13 -9.85 -0.48
C PRO A 212 -9.01 -9.89 0.76
N PRO A 213 -10.17 -10.57 0.73
CA PRO A 213 -11.00 -10.70 1.92
C PRO A 213 -10.36 -11.58 3.00
N GLY A 214 -10.71 -11.34 4.27
CA GLY A 214 -10.26 -12.17 5.39
C GLY A 214 -8.93 -11.72 6.02
N THR A 215 -8.14 -12.69 6.49
CA THR A 215 -6.94 -12.48 7.32
C THR A 215 -5.75 -13.33 6.83
N GLY A 216 -5.47 -13.30 5.52
CA GLY A 216 -4.45 -14.14 4.89
C GLY A 216 -3.03 -13.54 4.92
N ASP A 217 -2.12 -14.21 4.20
CA ASP A 217 -0.69 -13.87 4.18
C ASP A 217 -0.41 -12.48 3.58
N ILE A 218 -1.21 -12.04 2.60
CA ILE A 218 -1.03 -10.71 1.96
C ILE A 218 -1.28 -9.60 2.97
N GLN A 219 -2.31 -9.74 3.81
CA GLN A 219 -2.61 -8.77 4.87
C GLN A 219 -1.46 -8.68 5.89
N LEU A 220 -0.90 -9.83 6.29
CA LEU A 220 0.26 -9.86 7.19
C LEU A 220 1.49 -9.23 6.53
N THR A 221 1.76 -9.55 5.28
CA THR A 221 2.88 -8.98 4.51
C THR A 221 2.78 -7.46 4.38
N LEU A 222 1.58 -6.96 4.06
CA LEU A 222 1.32 -5.52 4.00
C LEU A 222 1.66 -4.86 5.34
N ALA A 223 1.12 -5.43 6.43
CA ALA A 223 1.28 -4.88 7.76
C ALA A 223 2.73 -4.90 8.28
N GLN A 224 3.52 -5.90 7.88
CA GLN A 224 4.89 -6.08 8.35
C GLN A 224 5.95 -5.33 7.52
N ASN A 225 5.71 -5.20 6.21
CA ASN A 225 6.75 -4.78 5.28
C ASN A 225 6.58 -3.34 4.77
N TYR A 226 5.39 -2.74 4.96
CA TYR A 226 5.08 -1.44 4.38
C TYR A 226 4.57 -0.46 5.44
N ASN A 227 4.89 0.82 5.25
CA ASN A 227 4.37 1.88 6.12
C ASN A 227 2.94 2.24 5.68
N ILE A 228 1.95 1.61 6.32
CA ILE A 228 0.54 1.82 6.04
C ILE A 228 -0.02 2.90 6.95
N ARG A 229 -0.60 3.94 6.36
CA ARG A 229 -1.23 5.02 7.14
C ARG A 229 -2.41 4.53 7.97
N GLY A 230 -3.15 3.56 7.44
CA GLY A 230 -4.21 2.89 8.17
C GLY A 230 -5.11 2.05 7.28
N ALA A 231 -6.09 1.39 7.89
CA ALA A 231 -7.05 0.53 7.22
C ALA A 231 -8.48 1.06 7.36
N VAL A 232 -9.24 1.02 6.25
CA VAL A 232 -10.67 1.28 6.19
C VAL A 232 -11.39 -0.06 6.17
N LEU A 233 -12.29 -0.28 7.12
CA LEU A 233 -13.11 -1.47 7.21
C LEU A 233 -14.33 -1.35 6.31
N VAL A 234 -14.67 -2.40 5.56
CA VAL A 234 -15.90 -2.50 4.77
C VAL A 234 -16.72 -3.69 5.24
N SER A 235 -17.98 -3.46 5.57
CA SER A 235 -18.94 -4.49 5.98
C SER A 235 -20.34 -4.18 5.48
N THR A 236 -21.19 -5.21 5.44
CA THR A 236 -22.66 -5.03 5.35
C THR A 236 -23.23 -5.04 6.78
N PRO A 237 -24.51 -4.58 6.97
CA PRO A 237 -25.13 -4.56 8.31
C PRO A 237 -25.37 -5.96 8.95
N GLN A 238 -25.22 -7.03 8.17
CA GLN A 238 -25.44 -8.40 8.63
C GLN A 238 -24.50 -8.76 9.80
N LYS A 239 -25.03 -9.33 10.87
CA LYS A 239 -24.25 -9.75 12.04
C LYS A 239 -23.08 -10.67 11.69
N VAL A 240 -23.25 -11.56 10.70
CA VAL A 240 -22.20 -12.47 10.23
C VAL A 240 -21.07 -11.68 9.58
N ALA A 241 -21.38 -10.74 8.67
CA ALA A 241 -20.36 -9.89 8.03
C ALA A 241 -19.59 -9.03 9.05
N VAL A 242 -20.32 -8.47 10.02
CA VAL A 242 -19.73 -7.69 11.11
C VAL A 242 -18.83 -8.56 12.00
N ALA A 243 -19.19 -9.81 12.29
CA ALA A 243 -18.34 -10.73 13.03
C ALA A 243 -17.05 -11.07 12.28
N ASP A 244 -17.12 -11.20 10.95
CA ASP A 244 -15.95 -11.48 10.10
C ASP A 244 -15.01 -10.28 10.04
N VAL A 245 -15.54 -9.07 9.83
CA VAL A 245 -14.70 -7.86 9.78
C VAL A 245 -14.11 -7.51 11.14
N ARG A 246 -14.78 -7.88 12.24
CA ARG A 246 -14.21 -7.79 13.59
C ARG A 246 -12.93 -8.62 13.70
N ARG A 247 -12.92 -9.88 13.20
CA ARG A 247 -11.71 -10.72 13.20
C ARG A 247 -10.58 -10.08 12.40
N ALA A 248 -10.89 -9.53 11.22
CA ALA A 248 -9.90 -8.81 10.42
C ALA A 248 -9.35 -7.57 11.17
N ALA A 249 -10.22 -6.78 11.79
CA ALA A 249 -9.83 -5.61 12.57
C ALA A 249 -8.91 -5.97 13.75
N MET A 250 -9.21 -7.07 14.46
CA MET A 250 -8.38 -7.53 15.59
C MET A 250 -6.99 -7.97 15.14
N MET A 251 -6.83 -8.52 13.93
CA MET A 251 -5.52 -8.86 13.38
C MET A 251 -4.64 -7.61 13.25
N TYR A 252 -5.18 -6.51 12.72
CA TYR A 252 -4.43 -5.25 12.54
C TYR A 252 -4.11 -4.52 13.86
N ARG A 253 -4.77 -4.90 14.96
CA ARG A 253 -4.52 -4.36 16.31
C ARG A 253 -3.55 -5.19 17.15
N GLN A 254 -3.05 -6.31 16.65
CA GLN A 254 -2.06 -7.11 17.38
C GLN A 254 -0.77 -6.30 17.60
N GLU A 255 -0.12 -6.46 18.76
CA GLU A 255 1.06 -5.69 19.19
C GLU A 255 2.18 -5.61 18.16
N LYS A 256 2.31 -6.62 17.29
CA LYS A 256 3.36 -6.68 16.25
C LYS A 256 2.99 -6.00 14.93
N LEU A 257 1.72 -5.63 14.72
CA LEU A 257 1.25 -5.12 13.43
C LEU A 257 0.77 -3.67 13.47
N THR A 258 0.22 -3.22 14.57
CA THR A 258 -0.26 -1.87 14.94
C THR A 258 -0.64 -0.94 13.76
N ILE A 259 -1.52 -1.41 12.85
CA ILE A 259 -2.05 -0.54 11.80
C ILE A 259 -3.29 0.18 12.32
N PRO A 260 -3.34 1.52 12.27
CA PRO A 260 -4.51 2.27 12.68
C PRO A 260 -5.75 1.91 11.87
N LEU A 261 -6.89 1.79 12.54
CA LEU A 261 -8.18 1.65 11.87
C LEU A 261 -8.76 3.05 11.66
N LEU A 262 -8.88 3.47 10.40
CA LEU A 262 -9.30 4.82 10.02
C LEU A 262 -10.82 5.03 10.11
N GLY A 263 -11.57 3.94 10.09
CA GLY A 263 -13.02 3.93 10.23
C GLY A 263 -13.68 2.77 9.51
N LEU A 264 -15.00 2.74 9.57
CA LEU A 264 -15.83 1.70 8.98
C LEU A 264 -16.79 2.31 7.95
N ILE A 265 -16.91 1.68 6.78
CA ILE A 265 -17.93 1.98 5.76
C ILE A 265 -18.92 0.82 5.78
N GLU A 266 -20.19 1.14 6.06
CA GLU A 266 -21.29 0.19 5.96
C GLU A 266 -21.87 0.22 4.56
N ASN A 267 -21.55 -0.80 3.76
CA ASN A 267 -22.09 -0.96 2.42
C ASN A 267 -23.40 -1.76 2.43
N MET A 268 -24.24 -1.56 1.42
CA MET A 268 -25.57 -2.20 1.32
C MET A 268 -26.41 -1.93 2.56
N SER A 269 -26.33 -0.73 3.11
CA SER A 269 -26.91 -0.35 4.39
C SER A 269 -28.44 -0.33 4.33
N TYR A 270 -29.00 0.14 3.25
CA TYR A 270 -30.43 0.21 3.01
C TYR A 270 -30.73 0.24 1.52
N PHE A 271 -31.98 -0.03 1.18
CA PHE A 271 -32.55 0.17 -0.15
C PHE A 271 -33.64 1.25 -0.08
N THR A 272 -33.67 2.14 -1.05
CA THR A 272 -34.70 3.16 -1.20
C THR A 272 -35.33 2.98 -2.59
N PRO A 273 -36.65 2.66 -2.69
CA PRO A 273 -37.34 2.61 -3.97
C PRO A 273 -37.39 3.98 -4.63
N GLU A 274 -37.32 4.03 -5.94
CA GLU A 274 -37.36 5.29 -6.70
C GLU A 274 -38.72 6.03 -6.55
N ASP A 275 -39.84 5.28 -6.46
CA ASP A 275 -41.18 5.79 -6.26
C ASP A 275 -41.46 6.21 -4.79
N MET A 276 -40.60 5.87 -3.85
CA MET A 276 -40.71 6.23 -2.43
C MET A 276 -39.35 6.67 -1.86
N PRO A 277 -38.79 7.79 -2.29
CA PRO A 277 -37.42 8.21 -1.94
C PRO A 277 -37.20 8.51 -0.45
N GLU A 278 -38.26 8.78 0.32
CA GLU A 278 -38.21 8.98 1.77
C GLU A 278 -38.17 7.66 2.55
N LYS A 279 -38.50 6.49 1.92
CA LYS A 279 -38.62 5.21 2.62
C LYS A 279 -37.38 4.36 2.47
N LYS A 280 -36.81 3.97 3.61
CA LYS A 280 -35.61 3.11 3.66
C LYS A 280 -35.98 1.71 4.14
N TYR A 281 -35.55 0.72 3.39
CA TYR A 281 -35.69 -0.70 3.74
C TYR A 281 -34.32 -1.25 4.13
N PHE A 282 -34.20 -1.73 5.37
CA PHE A 282 -32.96 -2.29 5.90
C PHE A 282 -32.91 -3.80 5.65
N ILE A 283 -32.71 -4.19 4.39
CA ILE A 283 -32.77 -5.58 3.92
C ILE A 283 -31.81 -6.49 4.71
N PHE A 284 -30.61 -5.98 5.02
CA PHE A 284 -29.58 -6.71 5.76
C PHE A 284 -29.53 -6.38 7.26
N GLY A 285 -30.57 -5.71 7.80
CA GLY A 285 -30.63 -5.25 9.18
C GLY A 285 -29.94 -3.92 9.41
N GLN A 286 -29.81 -3.52 10.66
CA GLN A 286 -29.20 -2.24 11.03
C GLN A 286 -28.53 -2.29 12.41
N GLY A 287 -27.61 -1.35 12.68
CA GLY A 287 -27.02 -1.10 14.00
C GLY A 287 -25.88 -2.05 14.40
N ALA A 288 -25.59 -3.09 13.62
CA ALA A 288 -24.46 -3.99 13.95
C ALA A 288 -23.10 -3.32 13.70
N SER A 289 -23.00 -2.52 12.65
CA SER A 289 -21.80 -1.75 12.34
C SER A 289 -21.52 -0.63 13.36
N ASP A 290 -22.57 0.02 13.89
CA ASP A 290 -22.41 1.03 14.95
C ASP A 290 -21.84 0.40 16.23
N LYS A 291 -22.36 -0.77 16.61
CA LYS A 291 -21.85 -1.52 17.77
C LYS A 291 -20.37 -1.87 17.60
N LEU A 292 -19.98 -2.34 16.41
CA LEU A 292 -18.59 -2.66 16.12
C LEU A 292 -17.70 -1.40 16.10
N ALA A 293 -18.16 -0.32 15.51
CA ALA A 293 -17.42 0.94 15.47
C ALA A 293 -17.16 1.47 16.89
N ASN A 294 -18.17 1.43 17.77
CA ASN A 294 -18.02 1.79 19.18
C ASN A 294 -17.05 0.86 19.92
N GLU A 295 -17.16 -0.47 19.73
CA GLU A 295 -16.24 -1.46 20.32
C GLU A 295 -14.78 -1.22 19.90
N LEU A 296 -14.58 -0.88 18.63
CA LEU A 296 -13.27 -0.59 18.07
C LEU A 296 -12.81 0.86 18.30
N ASN A 297 -13.62 1.70 18.91
CA ASN A 297 -13.37 3.14 19.08
C ASN A 297 -12.96 3.81 17.74
N ILE A 298 -13.72 3.56 16.68
CA ILE A 298 -13.57 4.15 15.36
C ILE A 298 -14.89 4.77 14.89
N LYS A 299 -14.82 5.65 13.87
CA LYS A 299 -16.01 6.28 13.30
C LYS A 299 -16.62 5.42 12.19
N VAL A 300 -17.95 5.45 12.05
CA VAL A 300 -18.62 5.07 10.80
C VAL A 300 -18.43 6.24 9.83
N LEU A 301 -17.63 6.01 8.78
CA LEU A 301 -17.30 7.04 7.78
C LEU A 301 -18.51 7.35 6.89
N GLY A 302 -19.29 6.32 6.56
CA GLY A 302 -20.50 6.48 5.75
C GLY A 302 -21.30 5.21 5.63
N ARG A 303 -22.54 5.36 5.09
CA ARG A 303 -23.48 4.28 4.81
C ARG A 303 -23.95 4.36 3.36
N LEU A 304 -23.59 3.34 2.60
CA LEU A 304 -23.89 3.27 1.17
C LEU A 304 -25.17 2.45 0.95
N PRO A 305 -26.13 2.96 0.18
CA PRO A 305 -27.35 2.24 -0.16
C PRO A 305 -27.10 1.13 -1.19
N ILE A 306 -28.08 0.25 -1.34
CA ILE A 306 -28.19 -0.65 -2.49
C ILE A 306 -28.81 0.16 -3.61
N VAL A 307 -28.10 0.33 -4.73
CA VAL A 307 -28.55 1.07 -5.92
C VAL A 307 -28.11 0.32 -7.17
N GLU A 308 -29.03 0.05 -8.08
CA GLU A 308 -28.79 -0.65 -9.34
C GLU A 308 -27.68 0.02 -10.16
N LYS A 309 -27.71 1.33 -10.25
CA LYS A 309 -26.75 2.13 -11.01
C LYS A 309 -25.30 1.93 -10.58
N VAL A 310 -25.04 1.52 -9.33
CA VAL A 310 -23.68 1.20 -8.86
C VAL A 310 -23.13 -0.02 -9.61
N THR A 311 -23.98 -1.02 -9.85
CA THR A 311 -23.61 -2.22 -10.63
C THR A 311 -23.46 -1.88 -12.11
N GLU A 312 -24.44 -1.23 -12.71
CA GLU A 312 -24.39 -0.84 -14.13
C GLU A 312 -23.15 -0.04 -14.49
N THR A 313 -22.85 1.00 -13.69
CA THR A 313 -21.69 1.84 -13.96
C THR A 313 -20.38 1.13 -13.67
N GLY A 314 -20.32 0.30 -12.61
CA GLY A 314 -19.14 -0.49 -12.26
C GLY A 314 -18.81 -1.53 -13.33
N ASP A 315 -19.80 -2.28 -13.80
CA ASP A 315 -19.65 -3.26 -14.89
C ASP A 315 -19.36 -2.57 -16.25
N GLY A 316 -19.83 -1.33 -16.41
CA GLY A 316 -19.51 -0.48 -17.56
C GLY A 316 -18.16 0.22 -17.50
N GLY A 317 -17.31 -0.09 -16.52
CA GLY A 317 -15.96 0.46 -16.38
C GLY A 317 -15.91 1.92 -15.90
N MET A 318 -16.99 2.42 -15.29
CA MET A 318 -17.11 3.78 -14.81
C MET A 318 -17.61 3.80 -13.35
N PRO A 319 -16.74 3.93 -12.34
CA PRO A 319 -17.18 4.01 -10.94
C PRO A 319 -18.25 5.07 -10.72
N ILE A 320 -19.30 4.75 -9.92
CA ILE A 320 -20.47 5.62 -9.71
C ILE A 320 -20.11 7.02 -9.21
N THR A 321 -19.00 7.16 -8.53
CA THR A 321 -18.49 8.47 -8.03
C THR A 321 -18.15 9.43 -9.18
N LEU A 322 -18.00 8.96 -10.41
CA LEU A 322 -17.84 9.80 -11.61
C LEU A 322 -19.17 10.38 -12.11
N VAL A 323 -20.30 9.78 -11.73
CA VAL A 323 -21.63 10.25 -12.11
C VAL A 323 -22.01 11.44 -11.23
N ASP A 324 -22.15 12.61 -11.84
CA ASP A 324 -22.55 13.82 -11.13
C ASP A 324 -23.99 13.71 -10.63
N SER A 325 -24.27 14.37 -9.49
CA SER A 325 -25.60 14.44 -8.87
C SER A 325 -26.19 13.09 -8.43
N SER A 326 -25.35 12.04 -8.28
CA SER A 326 -25.78 10.79 -7.67
C SER A 326 -25.67 10.90 -6.14
N PRO A 327 -26.72 10.57 -5.35
CA PRO A 327 -26.63 10.55 -3.89
C PRO A 327 -25.54 9.61 -3.38
N VAL A 328 -25.24 8.52 -4.09
CA VAL A 328 -24.15 7.60 -3.77
C VAL A 328 -22.79 8.27 -4.02
N SER A 329 -22.65 9.02 -5.13
CA SER A 329 -21.44 9.80 -5.40
C SER A 329 -21.18 10.83 -4.29
N GLU A 330 -22.21 11.55 -3.87
CA GLU A 330 -22.12 12.52 -2.77
C GLU A 330 -21.69 11.85 -1.45
N GLU A 331 -22.23 10.66 -1.15
CA GLU A 331 -21.84 9.93 0.05
C GLU A 331 -20.35 9.48 -0.01
N PHE A 332 -19.86 9.02 -1.17
CA PHE A 332 -18.43 8.74 -1.34
C PHE A 332 -17.56 9.99 -1.17
N MET A 333 -18.00 11.15 -1.64
CA MET A 333 -17.31 12.43 -1.40
C MET A 333 -17.28 12.78 0.09
N ASN A 334 -18.37 12.55 0.82
CA ASN A 334 -18.43 12.75 2.26
C ASN A 334 -17.51 11.79 3.02
N ILE A 335 -17.48 10.52 2.61
CA ILE A 335 -16.58 9.50 3.15
C ILE A 335 -15.11 9.93 2.95
N ALA A 336 -14.74 10.37 1.76
CA ALA A 336 -13.38 10.82 1.45
C ALA A 336 -12.98 12.03 2.31
N LYS A 337 -13.86 13.01 2.51
CA LYS A 337 -13.62 14.16 3.40
C LYS A 337 -13.40 13.74 4.85
N LYS A 338 -14.23 12.85 5.38
CA LYS A 338 -14.10 12.33 6.76
C LYS A 338 -12.81 11.53 6.92
N LEU A 339 -12.46 10.72 5.93
CA LEU A 339 -11.23 9.93 5.93
C LEU A 339 -10.00 10.85 5.96
N LYS A 340 -9.95 11.88 5.11
CA LYS A 340 -8.87 12.88 5.11
C LYS A 340 -8.75 13.56 6.49
N SER A 341 -9.86 14.03 7.04
CA SER A 341 -9.86 14.64 8.38
C SER A 341 -9.35 13.68 9.46
N THR A 342 -9.68 12.39 9.37
CA THR A 342 -9.17 11.37 10.31
C THR A 342 -7.65 11.24 10.18
N ILE A 343 -7.12 11.21 8.95
CA ILE A 343 -5.69 11.08 8.68
C ILE A 343 -4.92 12.31 9.18
N GLU A 344 -5.46 13.52 8.95
CA GLU A 344 -4.88 14.79 9.40
C GLU A 344 -4.81 14.88 10.93
N GLN A 345 -5.81 14.35 11.64
CA GLN A 345 -5.83 14.31 13.11
C GLN A 345 -4.80 13.34 13.73
N MET A 346 -4.24 12.45 12.93
CA MET A 346 -3.24 11.48 13.39
C MET A 346 -1.79 12.01 13.28
N GLY A 347 -1.59 13.18 12.68
CA GLY A 347 -0.28 13.83 12.51
C GLY A 347 0.49 13.33 11.32
#